data_1127e2ff03419ac4133d0bba32261f39
#
_entry.id   1127e2ff03419ac4133d0bba32261f39
#
_cell.length_a   1.000
_cell.length_b   1.000
_cell.length_c   1.000
_cell.angle_alpha   90.00
_cell.angle_beta   90.00
_cell.angle_gamma   90.00
#
_symmetry.space_group_name_H-M   'P 1'
#
loop_
_entity.id
_entity.type
_entity.pdbx_description
1 polymer ?
#
loop_
_entity_poly.entity_id
_entity_poly.type
_entity_poly.pdbx_seq_one_letter_code
_entity_poly.pdbx_strand_id
1 'polypeptide(L)'
;MKKLMTSVAMAAAIASPMALADTTPVMFSTLDHTNAPAGDSVGGVRLSVLHGQVAEVKGVDFSLLGMSETDRTTGVNFGLFFGGSKVNQEMKGVSLSLFNWNEGQTTGVNLGAVNVTNNVEGLNWSAVNYSQGYTMADIGLASISKKSNFQLGFFNKTEQIDGVQIGLLNCADNGFFPCFPIINFAK
;
A
#
# COMPACT_ATOMS: atom_id res chain seq x y z
N MET A 1 -1.82 -36.76 -11.03
CA MET A 1 -2.74 -35.72 -11.53
C MET A 1 -4.05 -35.60 -10.74
N LYS A 2 -4.69 -36.70 -10.29
CA LYS A 2 -5.95 -36.65 -9.50
C LYS A 2 -5.82 -36.00 -8.10
N LYS A 3 -4.65 -36.05 -7.45
CA LYS A 3 -4.44 -35.48 -6.11
C LYS A 3 -4.23 -33.95 -6.10
N LEU A 4 -3.81 -33.35 -7.22
CA LEU A 4 -3.61 -31.92 -7.33
C LEU A 4 -4.93 -31.16 -7.52
N MET A 5 -5.90 -31.78 -8.20
CA MET A 5 -7.23 -31.19 -8.40
C MET A 5 -8.07 -31.14 -7.13
N THR A 6 -7.85 -32.08 -6.20
CA THR A 6 -8.59 -32.11 -4.93
C THR A 6 -8.16 -30.98 -3.98
N SER A 7 -6.91 -30.52 -4.04
CA SER A 7 -6.38 -29.45 -3.21
C SER A 7 -6.87 -28.07 -3.64
N VAL A 8 -7.13 -27.88 -4.94
CA VAL A 8 -7.67 -26.60 -5.48
C VAL A 8 -9.16 -26.48 -5.17
N ALA A 9 -9.90 -27.58 -5.17
CA ALA A 9 -11.33 -27.59 -4.83
C ALA A 9 -11.60 -27.28 -3.34
N MET A 10 -10.66 -27.60 -2.46
CA MET A 10 -10.82 -27.39 -1.02
C MET A 10 -10.56 -25.93 -0.60
N ALA A 11 -9.77 -25.18 -1.36
CA ALA A 11 -9.56 -23.75 -1.14
C ALA A 11 -10.78 -22.90 -1.55
N ALA A 12 -11.62 -23.41 -2.45
CA ALA A 12 -12.83 -22.71 -2.89
C ALA A 12 -14.02 -22.84 -1.90
N ALA A 13 -13.95 -23.75 -0.93
CA ALA A 13 -15.05 -24.04 -0.01
C ALA A 13 -15.08 -23.16 1.26
N ILE A 14 -14.12 -22.26 1.46
CA ILE A 14 -14.06 -21.38 2.63
C ILE A 14 -14.71 -19.99 2.37
N ALA A 15 -15.20 -19.75 1.16
CA ALA A 15 -15.99 -18.56 0.86
C ALA A 15 -17.43 -18.74 1.35
N SER A 16 -17.67 -18.51 2.66
CA SER A 16 -19.02 -18.29 3.16
C SER A 16 -19.64 -17.12 2.40
N PRO A 17 -20.85 -17.26 1.83
CA PRO A 17 -21.50 -16.14 1.16
C PRO A 17 -21.92 -15.08 2.18
N MET A 18 -21.07 -14.10 2.42
CA MET A 18 -21.56 -12.82 2.94
C MET A 18 -22.29 -12.15 1.77
N ALA A 19 -23.59 -12.25 1.82
CA ALA A 19 -24.49 -11.57 0.89
C ALA A 19 -24.34 -10.05 1.06
N LEU A 20 -23.44 -9.45 0.32
CA LEU A 20 -23.47 -8.04 -0.04
C LEU A 20 -23.83 -8.00 -1.52
N ALA A 21 -24.96 -7.36 -1.84
CA ALA A 21 -25.36 -7.12 -3.21
C ALA A 21 -24.19 -6.52 -4.01
N ASP A 22 -23.92 -7.05 -5.19
CA ASP A 22 -22.97 -6.59 -6.21
C ASP A 22 -21.46 -6.78 -5.94
N THR A 23 -21.01 -7.57 -4.98
CA THR A 23 -19.60 -7.91 -4.84
C THR A 23 -19.29 -9.34 -5.29
N THR A 24 -18.28 -9.52 -6.13
CA THR A 24 -17.83 -10.86 -6.53
C THR A 24 -16.85 -11.44 -5.50
N PRO A 25 -16.99 -12.70 -5.06
CA PRO A 25 -16.09 -13.27 -4.05
C PRO A 25 -14.69 -13.55 -4.61
N VAL A 26 -14.57 -13.83 -5.89
CA VAL A 26 -13.29 -14.06 -6.58
C VAL A 26 -13.33 -13.38 -7.93
N MET A 27 -12.27 -12.62 -8.26
CA MET A 27 -12.17 -11.92 -9.54
C MET A 27 -10.78 -12.10 -10.14
N PHE A 28 -10.74 -12.28 -11.45
CA PHE A 28 -9.53 -12.28 -12.25
C PHE A 28 -9.55 -11.05 -13.16
N SER A 29 -8.49 -10.24 -13.12
CA SER A 29 -8.33 -9.03 -13.91
C SER A 29 -7.09 -9.14 -14.79
N THR A 30 -7.17 -8.73 -16.06
CA THR A 30 -6.03 -8.80 -17.00
C THR A 30 -5.52 -7.45 -17.41
N LEU A 31 -6.31 -6.71 -18.19
CA LEU A 31 -5.99 -5.38 -18.72
C LEU A 31 -7.16 -4.45 -18.44
N ASP A 32 -6.87 -3.30 -17.84
CA ASP A 32 -7.82 -2.23 -17.52
C ASP A 32 -9.11 -2.78 -16.87
N HIS A 33 -10.25 -2.56 -17.49
CA HIS A 33 -11.55 -3.03 -16.99
C HIS A 33 -11.94 -4.44 -17.44
N THR A 34 -10.98 -5.25 -17.93
CA THR A 34 -11.26 -6.65 -18.32
C THR A 34 -11.25 -7.54 -17.09
N ASN A 35 -12.41 -7.71 -16.48
CA ASN A 35 -12.63 -8.47 -15.24
C ASN A 35 -13.50 -9.70 -15.51
N ALA A 36 -13.16 -10.82 -14.86
CA ALA A 36 -13.90 -12.08 -14.90
C ALA A 36 -14.11 -12.61 -13.45
N PRO A 37 -15.36 -12.70 -12.94
CA PRO A 37 -16.59 -12.18 -13.52
C PRO A 37 -16.59 -10.67 -13.74
N ALA A 38 -17.42 -10.18 -14.64
CA ALA A 38 -17.59 -8.74 -14.84
C ALA A 38 -18.14 -8.10 -13.58
N GLY A 39 -17.53 -6.99 -13.14
CA GLY A 39 -17.93 -6.27 -11.92
C GLY A 39 -16.86 -5.28 -11.51
N ASP A 40 -17.23 -4.36 -10.63
CA ASP A 40 -16.36 -3.28 -10.16
C ASP A 40 -15.99 -3.41 -8.66
N SER A 41 -16.49 -4.45 -7.98
CA SER A 41 -16.27 -4.66 -6.56
C SER A 41 -15.98 -6.12 -6.24
N VAL A 42 -15.00 -6.36 -5.38
CA VAL A 42 -14.56 -7.68 -4.93
C VAL A 42 -14.68 -7.79 -3.43
N GLY A 43 -15.42 -8.82 -2.96
CA GLY A 43 -15.52 -9.16 -1.55
C GLY A 43 -14.85 -10.50 -1.26
N GLY A 44 -13.52 -10.56 -1.38
CA GLY A 44 -12.76 -11.80 -1.17
C GLY A 44 -11.38 -11.75 -1.80
N VAL A 45 -11.15 -12.44 -2.92
CA VAL A 45 -9.83 -12.53 -3.55
C VAL A 45 -9.87 -12.02 -4.98
N ARG A 46 -8.94 -11.13 -5.29
CA ARG A 46 -8.69 -10.66 -6.66
C ARG A 46 -7.29 -11.04 -7.10
N LEU A 47 -7.17 -11.41 -8.38
CA LEU A 47 -5.89 -11.64 -9.05
C LEU A 47 -5.80 -10.73 -10.28
N SER A 48 -4.91 -9.74 -10.22
CA SER A 48 -4.58 -8.85 -11.34
C SER A 48 -3.26 -9.29 -11.98
N VAL A 49 -3.26 -9.58 -13.28
CA VAL A 49 -2.06 -10.11 -13.96
C VAL A 49 -1.18 -9.00 -14.49
N LEU A 50 -1.70 -8.11 -15.31
CA LEU A 50 -0.96 -6.99 -15.91
C LEU A 50 -1.40 -5.66 -15.32
N HIS A 51 -2.59 -5.18 -15.68
CA HIS A 51 -3.18 -3.95 -15.12
C HIS A 51 -4.67 -4.19 -14.91
N GLY A 52 -5.05 -4.45 -13.66
CA GLY A 52 -6.45 -4.65 -13.33
C GLY A 52 -7.00 -3.43 -12.62
N GLN A 53 -8.20 -2.99 -13.00
CA GLN A 53 -8.87 -1.84 -12.40
C GLN A 53 -10.27 -2.21 -11.90
N VAL A 54 -10.56 -1.87 -10.63
CA VAL A 54 -11.87 -2.00 -9.99
C VAL A 54 -12.08 -0.89 -8.97
N ALA A 55 -13.33 -0.59 -8.65
CA ALA A 55 -13.64 0.44 -7.67
C ALA A 55 -13.29 0.02 -6.24
N GLU A 56 -13.66 -1.20 -5.82
CA GLU A 56 -13.47 -1.61 -4.43
C GLU A 56 -12.98 -3.06 -4.29
N VAL A 57 -12.01 -3.26 -3.40
CA VAL A 57 -11.60 -4.59 -2.92
C VAL A 57 -11.72 -4.65 -1.41
N LYS A 58 -12.48 -5.63 -0.92
CA LYS A 58 -12.55 -6.03 0.48
C LYS A 58 -12.01 -7.45 0.62
N GLY A 59 -10.76 -7.59 1.04
CA GLY A 59 -10.10 -8.89 1.17
C GLY A 59 -8.66 -8.88 0.71
N VAL A 60 -8.30 -9.75 -0.23
CA VAL A 60 -6.92 -9.88 -0.72
C VAL A 60 -6.85 -9.59 -2.20
N ASP A 61 -5.96 -8.68 -2.56
CA ASP A 61 -5.69 -8.28 -3.94
C ASP A 61 -4.26 -8.65 -4.32
N PHE A 62 -4.12 -9.58 -5.27
CA PHE A 62 -2.84 -9.99 -5.82
C PHE A 62 -2.57 -9.28 -7.14
N SER A 63 -1.44 -8.60 -7.24
CA SER A 63 -0.90 -8.09 -8.52
C SER A 63 0.35 -8.87 -8.90
N LEU A 64 0.42 -9.40 -10.13
CA LEU A 64 1.52 -10.27 -10.56
C LEU A 64 2.66 -9.51 -11.26
N LEU A 65 2.39 -8.99 -12.44
CA LEU A 65 3.42 -8.42 -13.32
C LEU A 65 3.26 -6.91 -13.55
N GLY A 66 2.17 -6.35 -13.11
CA GLY A 66 1.84 -4.95 -13.33
C GLY A 66 1.14 -4.35 -12.12
N MET A 67 0.27 -3.40 -12.35
CA MET A 67 -0.34 -2.62 -11.30
C MET A 67 -1.79 -3.05 -11.05
N SER A 68 -2.14 -3.32 -9.81
CA SER A 68 -3.52 -3.39 -9.38
C SER A 68 -3.99 -2.00 -8.98
N GLU A 69 -4.97 -1.47 -9.69
CA GLU A 69 -5.58 -0.17 -9.41
C GLU A 69 -6.96 -0.34 -8.78
N THR A 70 -7.18 0.40 -7.69
CA THR A 70 -8.44 0.42 -6.94
C THR A 70 -8.74 1.83 -6.45
N ASP A 71 -10.01 2.18 -6.31
CA ASP A 71 -10.36 3.40 -5.58
C ASP A 71 -10.25 3.17 -4.08
N ARG A 72 -10.78 2.05 -3.59
CA ARG A 72 -10.72 1.68 -2.17
C ARG A 72 -10.29 0.25 -1.98
N THR A 73 -9.37 0.04 -1.06
CA THR A 73 -8.98 -1.30 -0.62
C THR A 73 -9.08 -1.42 0.88
N THR A 74 -9.77 -2.47 1.33
CA THR A 74 -9.80 -2.87 2.75
C THR A 74 -9.32 -4.30 2.87
N GLY A 75 -8.13 -4.50 3.41
CA GLY A 75 -7.51 -5.82 3.57
C GLY A 75 -6.03 -5.83 3.19
N VAL A 76 -5.63 -6.71 2.29
CA VAL A 76 -4.23 -6.90 1.91
C VAL A 76 -4.04 -6.77 0.41
N ASN A 77 -3.16 -5.86 0.00
CA ASN A 77 -2.61 -5.82 -1.36
C ASN A 77 -1.28 -6.56 -1.38
N PHE A 78 -1.12 -7.50 -2.28
CA PHE A 78 0.08 -8.32 -2.38
C PHE A 78 0.65 -8.30 -3.80
N GLY A 79 1.74 -7.57 -4.00
CA GLY A 79 2.47 -7.55 -5.27
C GLY A 79 3.46 -8.69 -5.35
N LEU A 80 3.21 -9.62 -6.29
CA LEU A 80 4.11 -10.71 -6.62
C LEU A 80 5.02 -10.28 -7.78
N PHE A 81 6.24 -10.78 -7.83
CA PHE A 81 7.24 -10.51 -8.86
C PHE A 81 7.47 -9.00 -9.06
N PHE A 82 6.84 -8.40 -10.06
CA PHE A 82 6.91 -6.96 -10.35
C PHE A 82 5.58 -6.23 -10.06
N GLY A 83 4.67 -6.91 -9.35
CA GLY A 83 3.37 -6.36 -9.02
C GLY A 83 3.46 -5.11 -8.15
N GLY A 84 2.67 -4.09 -8.51
CA GLY A 84 2.47 -2.87 -7.76
C GLY A 84 1.01 -2.70 -7.34
N SER A 85 0.78 -1.83 -6.39
CA SER A 85 -0.55 -1.45 -5.92
C SER A 85 -0.75 0.04 -6.09
N LYS A 86 -1.87 0.45 -6.71
CA LYS A 86 -2.32 1.83 -6.77
C LYS A 86 -3.70 1.95 -6.12
N VAL A 87 -3.83 2.84 -5.13
CA VAL A 87 -5.09 3.12 -4.46
C VAL A 87 -5.38 4.61 -4.54
N ASN A 88 -6.50 4.97 -5.16
CA ASN A 88 -6.80 6.36 -5.47
C ASN A 88 -7.42 7.13 -4.27
N GLN A 89 -8.25 6.50 -3.46
CA GLN A 89 -9.02 7.18 -2.40
C GLN A 89 -8.67 6.70 -0.99
N GLU A 90 -8.80 5.41 -0.71
CA GLU A 90 -8.62 4.90 0.66
C GLU A 90 -8.02 3.50 0.68
N MET A 91 -6.94 3.35 1.44
CA MET A 91 -6.32 2.06 1.77
C MET A 91 -6.44 1.80 3.27
N LYS A 92 -7.09 0.68 3.63
CA LYS A 92 -7.16 0.19 5.01
C LYS A 92 -6.58 -1.22 5.10
N GLY A 93 -5.47 -1.36 5.80
CA GLY A 93 -4.81 -2.66 6.01
C GLY A 93 -3.34 -2.67 5.63
N VAL A 94 -2.91 -3.66 4.84
CA VAL A 94 -1.50 -3.88 4.52
C VAL A 94 -1.29 -3.90 3.01
N SER A 95 -0.34 -3.13 2.52
CA SER A 95 0.13 -3.18 1.14
C SER A 95 1.57 -3.69 1.11
N LEU A 96 1.76 -4.86 0.51
CA LEU A 96 3.03 -5.56 0.33
C LEU A 96 3.36 -5.65 -1.16
N SER A 97 4.05 -4.65 -1.72
CA SER A 97 4.35 -4.61 -3.15
C SER A 97 5.68 -3.95 -3.39
N LEU A 98 6.34 -4.24 -4.51
CA LEU A 98 7.56 -3.51 -4.88
C LEU A 98 7.30 -2.02 -4.98
N PHE A 99 6.14 -1.63 -5.52
CA PHE A 99 5.73 -0.24 -5.68
C PHE A 99 4.32 -0.05 -5.12
N ASN A 100 4.17 0.80 -4.11
CA ASN A 100 2.90 1.21 -3.55
C ASN A 100 2.64 2.69 -3.88
N TRP A 101 1.52 2.95 -4.55
CA TRP A 101 1.09 4.30 -4.88
C TRP A 101 -0.31 4.57 -4.31
N ASN A 102 -0.37 5.27 -3.19
CA ASN A 102 -1.62 5.59 -2.50
C ASN A 102 -1.85 7.11 -2.54
N GLU A 103 -2.78 7.55 -3.39
CA GLU A 103 -3.08 8.97 -3.60
C GLU A 103 -3.97 9.55 -2.50
N GLY A 104 -4.74 8.73 -1.83
CA GLY A 104 -5.68 9.14 -0.78
C GLY A 104 -5.17 8.92 0.63
N GLN A 105 -6.07 8.48 1.50
CA GLN A 105 -5.78 8.16 2.90
C GLN A 105 -5.35 6.69 3.04
N THR A 106 -4.24 6.46 3.71
CA THR A 106 -3.83 5.12 4.14
C THR A 106 -3.96 4.98 5.65
N THR A 107 -4.66 3.93 6.09
CA THR A 107 -4.68 3.51 7.49
C THR A 107 -4.12 2.10 7.58
N GLY A 108 -2.87 1.97 8.02
CA GLY A 108 -2.20 0.68 8.10
C GLY A 108 -0.73 0.71 7.70
N VAL A 109 -0.27 -0.25 6.89
CA VAL A 109 1.14 -0.45 6.61
C VAL A 109 1.41 -0.59 5.11
N ASN A 110 2.37 0.17 4.60
CA ASN A 110 2.91 0.01 3.25
C ASN A 110 4.34 -0.53 3.33
N LEU A 111 4.55 -1.71 2.77
CA LEU A 111 5.84 -2.39 2.70
C LEU A 111 6.25 -2.55 1.23
N GLY A 112 7.45 -2.10 0.87
CA GLY A 112 7.87 -2.18 -0.52
C GLY A 112 9.31 -1.74 -0.78
N ALA A 113 9.66 -1.59 -2.03
CA ALA A 113 10.90 -0.92 -2.41
C ALA A 113 10.68 0.59 -2.50
N VAL A 114 9.53 1.02 -3.02
CA VAL A 114 9.15 2.43 -3.14
C VAL A 114 7.70 2.60 -2.70
N ASN A 115 7.48 3.52 -1.78
CA ASN A 115 6.16 3.97 -1.37
C ASN A 115 5.97 5.43 -1.80
N VAL A 116 4.96 5.68 -2.63
CA VAL A 116 4.46 7.02 -2.96
C VAL A 116 3.08 7.15 -2.33
N THR A 117 2.95 8.03 -1.35
CA THR A 117 1.73 8.12 -0.56
C THR A 117 1.27 9.57 -0.40
N ASN A 118 0.08 9.78 0.11
CA ASN A 118 -0.38 11.10 0.53
C ASN A 118 -0.44 11.13 2.07
N ASN A 119 -1.58 10.79 2.67
CA ASN A 119 -1.70 10.76 4.12
C ASN A 119 -1.64 9.33 4.64
N VAL A 120 -0.79 9.06 5.63
CA VAL A 120 -0.58 7.73 6.20
C VAL A 120 -0.73 7.76 7.71
N GLU A 121 -1.79 7.17 8.20
CA GLU A 121 -1.98 6.82 9.60
C GLU A 121 -1.47 5.40 9.82
N GLY A 122 -0.16 5.28 10.04
CA GLY A 122 0.51 4.00 10.17
C GLY A 122 1.97 4.06 9.75
N LEU A 123 2.43 3.03 9.05
CA LEU A 123 3.83 2.83 8.73
C LEU A 123 4.08 2.75 7.22
N ASN A 124 5.03 3.52 6.73
CA ASN A 124 5.71 3.30 5.45
C ASN A 124 7.08 2.68 5.70
N TRP A 125 7.32 1.49 5.18
CA TRP A 125 8.61 0.83 5.25
C TRP A 125 9.07 0.41 3.85
N SER A 126 10.06 1.13 3.34
CA SER A 126 10.62 0.86 2.01
C SER A 126 12.02 1.46 1.87
N ALA A 127 12.71 1.17 0.77
CA ALA A 127 13.96 1.87 0.49
C ALA A 127 13.73 3.38 0.29
N VAL A 128 12.65 3.75 -0.41
CA VAL A 128 12.27 5.15 -0.63
C VAL A 128 10.81 5.38 -0.23
N ASN A 129 10.58 6.25 0.73
CA ASN A 129 9.27 6.74 1.10
C ASN A 129 9.11 8.20 0.64
N TYR A 130 8.10 8.46 -0.17
CA TYR A 130 7.72 9.80 -0.59
C TYR A 130 6.26 10.06 -0.25
N SER A 131 5.98 11.04 0.60
CA SER A 131 4.62 11.38 0.99
C SER A 131 4.31 12.85 0.68
N GLN A 132 3.19 13.06 0.00
CA GLN A 132 2.70 14.41 -0.33
C GLN A 132 1.95 15.08 0.82
N GLY A 133 1.69 14.37 1.89
CA GLY A 133 0.96 14.84 3.06
C GLY A 133 1.61 14.41 4.37
N TYR A 134 0.77 13.96 5.29
CA TYR A 134 1.18 13.49 6.61
C TYR A 134 1.59 12.02 6.62
N THR A 135 2.62 11.69 7.38
CA THR A 135 2.98 10.32 7.73
C THR A 135 3.19 10.15 9.22
N MET A 136 2.62 9.09 9.79
CA MET A 136 2.85 8.78 11.20
C MET A 136 4.28 8.25 11.40
N ALA A 137 4.73 7.31 10.55
CA ALA A 137 6.08 6.77 10.60
C ALA A 137 6.59 6.37 9.21
N ASP A 138 7.83 6.75 8.92
CA ASP A 138 8.57 6.34 7.72
C ASP A 138 9.87 5.64 8.14
N ILE A 139 10.10 4.44 7.62
CA ILE A 139 11.36 3.70 7.79
C ILE A 139 11.93 3.37 6.40
N GLY A 140 13.19 3.76 6.15
CA GLY A 140 13.80 3.47 4.86
C GLY A 140 15.20 4.03 4.69
N LEU A 141 15.72 3.96 3.47
CA LEU A 141 16.99 4.62 3.15
C LEU A 141 16.76 6.13 2.98
N ALA A 142 15.68 6.51 2.30
CA ALA A 142 15.29 7.90 2.13
C ALA A 142 13.79 8.07 2.42
N SER A 143 13.45 9.06 3.25
CA SER A 143 12.08 9.40 3.58
C SER A 143 11.86 10.89 3.41
N ILE A 144 10.89 11.25 2.57
CA ILE A 144 10.52 12.64 2.26
C ILE A 144 9.01 12.79 2.48
N SER A 145 8.60 13.76 3.29
CA SER A 145 7.19 14.05 3.56
C SER A 145 6.95 15.54 3.76
N LYS A 146 5.70 15.99 3.72
CA LYS A 146 5.36 17.34 4.17
C LYS A 146 5.30 17.39 5.68
N LYS A 147 4.67 16.40 6.29
CA LYS A 147 4.56 16.33 7.74
C LYS A 147 4.81 14.90 8.22
N SER A 148 5.58 14.74 9.30
CA SER A 148 5.86 13.43 9.87
C SER A 148 5.99 13.49 11.39
N ASN A 149 5.60 12.40 12.06
CA ASN A 149 5.90 12.22 13.48
C ASN A 149 7.24 11.51 13.68
N PHE A 150 7.55 10.52 12.84
CA PHE A 150 8.75 9.71 13.00
C PHE A 150 9.36 9.36 11.65
N GLN A 151 10.67 9.60 11.49
CA GLN A 151 11.43 9.14 10.32
C GLN A 151 12.72 8.46 10.77
N LEU A 152 12.96 7.26 10.24
CA LEU A 152 14.18 6.48 10.46
C LEU A 152 14.81 6.09 9.13
N GLY A 153 16.04 6.58 8.85
CA GLY A 153 16.70 6.26 7.60
C GLY A 153 18.07 6.91 7.44
N PHE A 154 18.69 6.74 6.28
CA PHE A 154 19.92 7.48 6.00
C PHE A 154 19.65 8.94 5.72
N PHE A 155 18.62 9.23 4.93
CA PHE A 155 18.20 10.58 4.59
C PHE A 155 16.73 10.79 4.94
N ASN A 156 16.45 11.74 5.81
CA ASN A 156 15.10 12.11 6.23
C ASN A 156 14.88 13.58 5.93
N LYS A 157 13.75 13.89 5.27
CA LYS A 157 13.35 15.28 5.00
C LYS A 157 11.85 15.46 5.22
N THR A 158 11.49 16.52 5.94
CA THR A 158 10.10 16.94 6.09
C THR A 158 10.01 18.47 6.21
N GLU A 159 8.88 19.05 5.83
CA GLU A 159 8.60 20.45 6.12
C GLU A 159 8.28 20.61 7.61
N GLN A 160 7.49 19.67 8.18
CA GLN A 160 7.12 19.72 9.59
C GLN A 160 7.33 18.35 10.25
N ILE A 161 8.19 18.31 11.25
CA ILE A 161 8.34 17.19 12.18
C ILE A 161 7.59 17.50 13.48
N ASP A 162 6.72 16.56 13.91
CA ASP A 162 6.03 16.68 15.20
C ASP A 162 6.72 15.82 16.28
N GLY A 163 7.60 14.91 15.90
CA GLY A 163 8.36 14.04 16.79
C GLY A 163 9.85 14.04 16.46
N VAL A 164 10.39 12.94 15.93
CA VAL A 164 11.82 12.78 15.78
C VAL A 164 12.21 12.17 14.43
N GLN A 165 13.34 12.63 13.90
CA GLN A 165 14.06 12.03 12.77
C GLN A 165 15.37 11.43 13.29
N ILE A 166 15.68 10.20 12.87
CA ILE A 166 16.92 9.49 13.21
C ILE A 166 17.57 9.01 11.91
N GLY A 167 18.82 9.42 11.66
CA GLY A 167 19.51 9.04 10.42
C GLY A 167 20.83 9.77 10.22
N LEU A 168 21.51 9.49 9.10
CA LEU A 168 22.78 10.17 8.81
C LEU A 168 22.57 11.66 8.53
N LEU A 169 21.46 12.02 7.87
CA LEU A 169 21.08 13.39 7.63
C LEU A 169 19.57 13.57 7.80
N ASN A 170 19.20 14.45 8.73
CA ASN A 170 17.83 14.72 9.11
C ASN A 170 17.52 16.20 8.90
N CYS A 171 16.59 16.51 8.00
CA CYS A 171 16.24 17.89 7.65
C CYS A 171 14.74 18.13 7.93
N ALA A 172 14.44 19.18 8.66
CA ALA A 172 13.08 19.64 8.92
C ALA A 172 13.03 21.17 9.01
N ASP A 173 12.06 21.78 8.34
CA ASP A 173 11.98 23.26 8.31
C ASP A 173 11.64 23.81 9.70
N ASN A 174 10.86 23.08 10.51
CA ASN A 174 10.59 23.38 11.90
C ASN A 174 11.51 22.64 12.90
N GLY A 175 12.57 22.00 12.42
CA GLY A 175 13.50 21.26 13.27
C GLY A 175 14.32 22.14 14.19
N PHE A 176 14.87 21.56 15.26
CA PHE A 176 15.79 22.27 16.15
C PHE A 176 16.98 22.86 15.36
N PHE A 177 17.47 22.10 14.36
CA PHE A 177 18.32 22.61 13.29
C PHE A 177 17.64 22.35 11.94
N PRO A 178 17.84 23.22 10.91
CA PRO A 178 17.30 22.97 9.57
C PRO A 178 17.71 21.61 8.99
N CYS A 179 18.98 21.21 9.22
CA CYS A 179 19.50 19.88 8.94
C CYS A 179 20.52 19.50 10.01
N PHE A 180 20.43 18.28 10.53
CA PHE A 180 21.35 17.80 11.55
C PHE A 180 21.62 16.28 11.40
N PRO A 181 22.87 15.81 11.61
CA PRO A 181 23.20 14.41 11.59
C PRO A 181 22.70 13.70 12.84
N ILE A 182 22.47 12.38 12.73
CA ILE A 182 22.10 11.43 13.79
C ILE A 182 20.67 11.59 14.25
N ILE A 183 20.28 12.77 14.78
CA ILE A 183 18.93 12.99 15.32
C ILE A 183 18.49 14.44 15.11
N ASN A 184 17.24 14.66 14.73
CA ASN A 184 16.60 15.95 14.69
C ASN A 184 15.17 15.84 15.25
N PHE A 185 14.62 16.90 15.81
CA PHE A 185 13.31 16.95 16.44
C PHE A 185 12.70 18.35 16.34
N ALA A 186 11.40 18.45 16.60
CA ALA A 186 10.70 19.71 16.56
C ALA A 186 11.29 20.75 17.54
N LYS A 187 11.31 22.00 17.08
CA LYS A 187 11.76 23.16 17.88
C LYS A 187 10.64 23.67 18.79
#